data_de20b08793f71d37882aed6edc9dd883
#
_entry.id   de20b08793f71d37882aed6edc9dd883
#
_cell.length_a   1.000
_cell.length_b   1.000
_cell.length_c   1.000
_cell.angle_alpha   90.00
_cell.angle_beta   90.00
_cell.angle_gamma   90.00
#
_symmetry.space_group_name_H-M   'P 1'
#
loop_
_entity.id
_entity.type
_entity.pdbx_description
1 polymer ?
#
loop_
_entity_poly.entity_id
_entity_poly.type
_entity_poly.pdbx_seq_one_letter_code
_entity_poly.pdbx_strand_id
1 'polypeptide(L)'
;RHAKVVKGGRIFSFAAGVVVGDGKGRIGFSKRPAREVSVAMQKALEKARRDMLYIELNNHTVFHRLEGRHGATKVIILPAVEGTGIIAGGPMRAIFEVVGIKNVIAKIIGSSNRINVVRATLKALSGMSTPEMIADKRGKSIKEIYE
;
A
#
# COMPACT_ATOMS: atom_id res chain seq x y z
N ARG A 1 7.24 -6.14 15.29
CA ARG A 1 6.33 -6.23 14.13
C ARG A 1 4.97 -6.74 14.61
N HIS A 2 4.02 -5.87 14.65
CA HIS A 2 2.69 -6.22 15.17
C HIS A 2 1.61 -5.82 14.18
N ALA A 3 0.83 -6.78 13.75
CA ALA A 3 -0.38 -6.55 13.00
C ALA A 3 -1.57 -6.75 13.95
N LYS A 4 -2.49 -5.80 13.95
CA LYS A 4 -3.65 -5.81 14.81
C LYS A 4 -4.89 -5.42 14.05
N VAL A 5 -5.96 -6.19 14.21
CA VAL A 5 -7.26 -5.84 13.64
C VAL A 5 -7.97 -4.92 14.62
N VAL A 6 -8.44 -3.77 14.12
CA VAL A 6 -9.22 -2.81 14.88
C VAL A 6 -10.53 -2.53 14.17
N LYS A 7 -11.44 -1.87 14.87
CA LYS A 7 -12.71 -1.44 14.29
C LYS A 7 -12.45 -0.57 13.05
N GLY A 8 -12.84 -1.05 11.89
CA GLY A 8 -12.67 -0.35 10.62
C GLY A 8 -11.36 -0.65 9.89
N GLY A 9 -10.60 -1.68 10.28
CA GLY A 9 -9.42 -2.05 9.53
C GLY A 9 -8.32 -2.73 10.31
N ARG A 10 -7.15 -2.81 9.68
CA ARG A 10 -5.96 -3.41 10.26
C ARG A 10 -4.89 -2.35 10.49
N ILE A 11 -4.15 -2.53 11.56
CA ILE A 11 -3.03 -1.67 11.92
C ILE A 11 -1.75 -2.47 11.86
N PHE A 12 -0.73 -1.89 11.26
CA PHE A 12 0.62 -2.42 11.32
C PHE A 12 1.53 -1.33 11.90
N SER A 13 2.21 -1.63 12.99
CA SER A 13 3.16 -0.70 13.58
C SER A 13 4.60 -1.22 13.48
N PHE A 14 5.52 -0.31 13.31
CA PHE A 14 6.95 -0.59 13.31
C PHE A 14 7.69 0.58 13.94
N ALA A 15 8.99 0.42 14.21
CA ALA A 15 9.76 1.40 14.98
C ALA A 15 9.65 2.84 14.46
N ALA A 16 9.42 3.00 13.16
CA ALA A 16 9.44 4.30 12.51
C ALA A 16 8.07 4.85 12.14
N GLY A 17 6.98 4.13 12.44
CA GLY A 17 5.65 4.64 12.10
C GLY A 17 4.54 3.61 12.20
N VAL A 18 3.38 4.00 11.75
CA VAL A 18 2.17 3.18 11.78
C VAL A 18 1.50 3.23 10.41
N VAL A 19 1.13 2.07 9.88
CA VAL A 19 0.32 1.95 8.67
C VAL A 19 -1.04 1.38 9.06
N VAL A 20 -2.10 1.99 8.57
CA VAL A 20 -3.47 1.54 8.84
C VAL A 20 -4.21 1.39 7.51
N GLY A 21 -5.03 0.35 7.40
CA GLY A 21 -5.82 0.11 6.21
C GLY A 21 -7.13 -0.59 6.52
N ASP A 22 -8.12 -0.45 5.64
CA ASP A 22 -9.43 -1.06 5.82
C ASP A 22 -9.59 -2.41 5.10
N GLY A 23 -8.55 -2.88 4.44
CA GLY A 23 -8.62 -4.11 3.65
C GLY A 23 -9.41 -3.98 2.35
N LYS A 24 -9.82 -2.77 1.99
CA LYS A 24 -10.68 -2.48 0.83
C LYS A 24 -10.15 -1.34 -0.04
N GLY A 25 -8.85 -1.12 -0.02
CA GLY A 25 -8.20 -0.11 -0.83
C GLY A 25 -7.81 1.17 -0.10
N ARG A 26 -8.24 1.38 1.12
CA ARG A 26 -7.85 2.56 1.89
C ARG A 26 -6.62 2.28 2.73
N ILE A 27 -5.67 3.20 2.70
CA ILE A 27 -4.44 3.09 3.45
C ILE A 27 -3.97 4.45 3.95
N GLY A 28 -3.49 4.49 5.17
CA GLY A 28 -2.91 5.67 5.78
C GLY A 28 -1.59 5.35 6.45
N PHE A 29 -0.74 6.34 6.52
CA PHE A 29 0.57 6.19 7.13
C PHE A 29 0.86 7.38 8.05
N SER A 30 1.39 7.10 9.24
CA SER A 30 1.91 8.10 10.15
C SER A 30 3.36 7.80 10.47
N LYS A 31 4.20 8.82 10.35
CA LYS A 31 5.63 8.73 10.60
C LYS A 31 5.99 8.70 12.09
N ARG A 32 5.02 8.81 12.98
CA ARG A 32 5.30 8.83 14.41
C ARG A 32 5.62 7.43 14.92
N PRO A 33 6.73 7.25 15.65
CA PRO A 33 7.06 5.95 16.20
C PRO A 33 6.00 5.47 17.20
N ALA A 34 5.64 4.21 17.11
CA ALA A 34 4.69 3.59 18.04
C ALA A 34 5.43 2.93 19.20
N ARG A 35 6.35 3.66 19.84
CA ARG A 35 7.15 3.11 20.94
C ARG A 35 6.39 3.00 22.24
N GLU A 36 5.49 3.90 22.46
CA GLU A 36 4.71 3.95 23.68
C GLU A 36 3.27 3.68 23.38
N VAL A 37 2.69 2.85 24.21
CA VAL A 37 1.43 2.18 23.93
C VAL A 37 0.21 3.05 24.20
N SER A 38 0.30 4.28 24.59
CA SER A 38 -0.91 4.98 24.97
C SER A 38 -1.28 6.13 24.04
N VAL A 39 -0.95 7.34 24.44
CA VAL A 39 -1.44 8.54 23.76
C VAL A 39 -0.75 8.76 22.42
N ALA A 40 0.53 8.47 22.33
CA ALA A 40 1.29 8.68 21.09
C ALA A 40 0.81 7.73 20.00
N MET A 41 0.49 6.50 20.31
CA MET A 41 -0.02 5.53 19.35
C MET A 41 -1.41 5.93 18.85
N GLN A 42 -2.29 6.39 19.74
CA GLN A 42 -3.61 6.86 19.36
C GLN A 42 -3.54 8.05 18.42
N LYS A 43 -2.65 9.01 18.70
CA LYS A 43 -2.45 10.18 17.82
C LYS A 43 -1.92 9.77 16.45
N ALA A 44 -1.00 8.82 16.40
CA ALA A 44 -0.48 8.30 15.14
C ALA A 44 -1.59 7.63 14.32
N LEU A 45 -2.44 6.84 14.97
CA LEU A 45 -3.57 6.19 14.33
C LEU A 45 -4.58 7.19 13.78
N GLU A 46 -4.93 8.20 14.57
CA GLU A 46 -5.86 9.23 14.13
C GLU A 46 -5.33 9.98 12.92
N LYS A 47 -4.05 10.33 12.94
CA LYS A 47 -3.43 11.00 11.81
C LYS A 47 -3.43 10.11 10.56
N ALA A 48 -3.06 8.85 10.70
CA ALA A 48 -3.05 7.91 9.59
C ALA A 48 -4.47 7.74 9.02
N ARG A 49 -5.48 7.67 9.87
CA ARG A 49 -6.87 7.55 9.43
C ARG A 49 -7.38 8.79 8.69
N ARG A 50 -7.00 9.99 9.14
CA ARG A 50 -7.40 11.24 8.48
C ARG A 50 -6.79 11.38 7.11
N ASP A 51 -5.57 10.93 6.95
CA ASP A 51 -4.80 11.11 5.72
C ASP A 51 -4.84 9.86 4.84
N MET A 52 -5.86 9.01 4.99
CA MET A 52 -5.99 7.80 4.19
C MET A 52 -6.19 8.09 2.72
N LEU A 53 -5.43 7.38 1.90
CA LEU A 53 -5.56 7.37 0.46
C LEU A 53 -6.44 6.20 0.05
N TYR A 54 -7.21 6.36 -1.01
CA TYR A 54 -7.94 5.27 -1.62
C TYR A 54 -7.18 4.75 -2.83
N ILE A 55 -6.97 3.44 -2.85
CA ILE A 55 -6.29 2.74 -3.93
C ILE A 55 -7.27 1.73 -4.51
N GLU A 56 -7.64 1.91 -5.76
CA GLU A 56 -8.53 0.96 -6.42
C GLU A 56 -7.76 -0.33 -6.75
N LEU A 57 -8.34 -1.47 -6.41
CA LEU A 57 -7.73 -2.77 -6.61
C LEU A 57 -8.43 -3.55 -7.71
N ASN A 58 -7.69 -4.42 -8.38
CA ASN A 58 -8.20 -5.32 -9.40
C ASN A 58 -8.32 -6.73 -8.81
N ASN A 59 -9.46 -7.05 -8.20
CA ASN A 59 -9.69 -8.35 -7.57
C ASN A 59 -8.55 -8.76 -6.64
N HIS A 60 -8.22 -7.87 -5.69
CA HIS A 60 -7.18 -8.08 -4.69
C HIS A 60 -5.75 -8.08 -5.23
N THR A 61 -5.53 -7.48 -6.40
CA THR A 61 -4.19 -7.23 -6.93
C THR A 61 -4.13 -5.85 -7.58
N VAL A 62 -2.96 -5.46 -8.09
CA VAL A 62 -2.80 -4.20 -8.80
C VAL A 62 -3.14 -4.36 -10.27
N PHE A 63 -3.43 -3.23 -10.95
CA PHE A 63 -3.85 -3.26 -12.36
C PHE A 63 -2.70 -3.50 -13.33
N HIS A 64 -1.49 -3.04 -12.97
CA HIS A 64 -0.33 -3.15 -13.86
C HIS A 64 0.96 -3.07 -13.03
N ARG A 65 2.09 -3.22 -13.69
CA ARG A 65 3.39 -3.06 -13.05
C ARG A 65 3.53 -1.63 -12.54
N LEU A 66 3.97 -1.51 -11.30
CA LEU A 66 4.18 -0.23 -10.64
C LEU A 66 5.63 -0.10 -10.19
N GLU A 67 6.13 1.12 -10.23
CA GLU A 67 7.41 1.46 -9.63
C GLU A 67 7.24 2.65 -8.71
N GLY A 68 7.91 2.63 -7.58
CA GLY A 68 7.97 3.74 -6.66
C GLY A 68 9.40 3.97 -6.19
N ARG A 69 9.74 5.22 -5.96
CA ARG A 69 11.07 5.57 -5.47
C ARG A 69 10.97 6.60 -4.36
N HIS A 70 11.74 6.39 -3.33
CA HIS A 70 11.90 7.37 -2.26
C HIS A 70 13.32 7.27 -1.70
N GLY A 71 14.08 8.37 -1.79
CA GLY A 71 15.49 8.36 -1.41
C GLY A 71 16.27 7.34 -2.25
N ALA A 72 17.05 6.49 -1.60
CA ALA A 72 17.84 5.46 -2.26
C ALA A 72 17.06 4.12 -2.43
N THR A 73 15.77 4.13 -2.17
CA THR A 73 14.93 2.93 -2.26
C THR A 73 14.05 2.97 -3.49
N LYS A 74 14.05 1.89 -4.25
CA LYS A 74 13.13 1.67 -5.36
C LYS A 74 12.34 0.39 -5.09
N VAL A 75 11.04 0.43 -5.36
CA VAL A 75 10.20 -0.75 -5.27
C VAL A 75 9.56 -1.04 -6.63
N ILE A 76 9.41 -2.32 -6.94
CA ILE A 76 8.73 -2.80 -8.12
C ILE A 76 7.59 -3.70 -7.66
N ILE A 77 6.39 -3.42 -8.14
CA ILE A 77 5.17 -4.15 -7.78
C ILE A 77 4.54 -4.69 -9.05
N LEU A 78 4.30 -5.99 -9.07
CA LEU A 78 3.71 -6.68 -10.23
C LEU A 78 2.37 -7.30 -9.85
N PRO A 79 1.36 -7.22 -10.74
CA PRO A 79 0.13 -7.96 -10.51
C PRO A 79 0.38 -9.45 -10.55
N ALA A 80 -0.44 -10.20 -9.83
CA ALA A 80 -0.34 -11.66 -9.78
C ALA A 80 -1.73 -12.29 -9.85
N VAL A 81 -1.79 -13.48 -10.42
CA VAL A 81 -3.06 -14.21 -10.53
C VAL A 81 -3.53 -14.70 -9.18
N GLU A 82 -4.83 -14.93 -9.07
CA GLU A 82 -5.42 -15.44 -7.85
C GLU A 82 -4.76 -16.75 -7.41
N GLY A 83 -4.49 -16.84 -6.13
CA GLY A 83 -3.80 -18.00 -5.56
C GLY A 83 -2.29 -17.82 -5.42
N THR A 84 -1.70 -16.78 -6.01
CA THR A 84 -0.26 -16.50 -5.88
C THR A 84 0.12 -16.13 -4.45
N GLY A 85 -0.73 -15.41 -3.74
CA GLY A 85 -0.42 -14.84 -2.44
C GLY A 85 0.46 -13.62 -2.54
N ILE A 86 0.94 -13.14 -1.40
CA ILE A 86 1.83 -11.98 -1.33
C ILE A 86 3.27 -12.45 -1.34
N ILE A 87 3.97 -12.20 -2.44
CA ILE A 87 5.40 -12.51 -2.56
C ILE A 87 6.15 -11.19 -2.42
N ALA A 88 6.41 -10.83 -1.19
CA ALA A 88 7.10 -9.59 -0.83
C ALA A 88 7.66 -9.73 0.58
N GLY A 89 8.76 -9.05 0.84
CA GLY A 89 9.37 -9.06 2.17
C GLY A 89 9.03 -7.80 2.97
N GLY A 90 9.30 -7.89 4.25
CA GLY A 90 9.31 -6.76 5.17
C GLY A 90 8.07 -5.88 5.17
N PRO A 91 8.29 -4.56 5.16
CA PRO A 91 7.18 -3.61 5.26
C PRO A 91 6.21 -3.64 4.08
N MET A 92 6.66 -4.04 2.89
CA MET A 92 5.78 -4.12 1.72
C MET A 92 4.65 -5.12 1.93
N ARG A 93 4.98 -6.28 2.49
CA ARG A 93 3.98 -7.30 2.80
C ARG A 93 2.90 -6.76 3.72
N ALA A 94 3.29 -6.04 4.77
CA ALA A 94 2.36 -5.45 5.71
C ALA A 94 1.43 -4.43 5.04
N ILE A 95 1.98 -3.59 4.16
CA ILE A 95 1.19 -2.60 3.42
C ILE A 95 0.16 -3.29 2.55
N PHE A 96 0.55 -4.32 1.81
CA PHE A 96 -0.39 -5.06 0.95
C PHE A 96 -1.50 -5.70 1.77
N GLU A 97 -1.17 -6.30 2.90
CA GLU A 97 -2.18 -6.91 3.78
C GLU A 97 -3.20 -5.90 4.29
N VAL A 98 -2.74 -4.74 4.77
CA VAL A 98 -3.68 -3.75 5.33
C VAL A 98 -4.53 -3.06 4.28
N VAL A 99 -4.05 -2.93 3.05
CA VAL A 99 -4.83 -2.31 1.97
C VAL A 99 -5.79 -3.29 1.29
N GLY A 100 -5.59 -4.57 1.47
CA GLY A 100 -6.46 -5.60 0.92
C GLY A 100 -5.94 -6.29 -0.34
N ILE A 101 -4.66 -6.14 -0.63
CA ILE A 101 -4.02 -6.88 -1.73
C ILE A 101 -3.69 -8.29 -1.22
N LYS A 102 -4.12 -9.29 -1.96
CA LYS A 102 -3.92 -10.70 -1.60
C LYS A 102 -2.97 -11.42 -2.54
N ASN A 103 -2.77 -10.89 -3.74
CA ASN A 103 -1.94 -11.53 -4.77
C ASN A 103 -1.06 -10.46 -5.40
N VAL A 104 0.24 -10.56 -5.18
CA VAL A 104 1.19 -9.56 -5.68
C VAL A 104 2.62 -10.09 -5.57
N ILE A 105 3.45 -9.66 -6.50
CA ILE A 105 4.88 -9.94 -6.45
C ILE A 105 5.59 -8.59 -6.39
N ALA A 106 6.44 -8.40 -5.39
CA ALA A 106 7.12 -7.12 -5.22
C ALA A 106 8.57 -7.32 -4.80
N LYS A 107 9.41 -6.37 -5.21
CA LYS A 107 10.84 -6.37 -4.90
C LYS A 107 11.30 -4.99 -4.46
N ILE A 108 12.29 -4.97 -3.59
CA ILE A 108 12.96 -3.78 -3.12
C ILE A 108 14.35 -3.75 -3.76
N ILE A 109 14.70 -2.61 -4.35
CA ILE A 109 16.01 -2.39 -4.96
C ILE A 109 16.65 -1.20 -4.27
N GLY A 110 17.93 -1.32 -3.93
CA GLY A 110 18.67 -0.28 -3.23
C GLY A 110 18.52 -0.40 -1.72
N SER A 111 18.33 0.73 -1.04
CA SER A 111 18.22 0.76 0.41
C SER A 111 16.96 0.03 0.90
N SER A 112 17.10 -0.76 1.94
CA SER A 112 15.98 -1.44 2.60
C SER A 112 15.49 -0.70 3.86
N ASN A 113 15.84 0.57 4.00
CA ASN A 113 15.35 1.39 5.10
C ASN A 113 13.82 1.35 5.13
N ARG A 114 13.25 0.99 6.28
CA ARG A 114 11.81 0.71 6.40
C ARG A 114 10.92 1.89 6.04
N ILE A 115 11.27 3.09 6.48
CA ILE A 115 10.50 4.30 6.13
C ILE A 115 10.53 4.54 4.63
N ASN A 116 11.71 4.43 4.02
CA ASN A 116 11.84 4.64 2.58
C ASN A 116 11.06 3.59 1.79
N VAL A 117 11.08 2.33 2.24
CA VAL A 117 10.29 1.26 1.61
C VAL A 117 8.80 1.56 1.69
N VAL A 118 8.31 1.97 2.85
CA VAL A 118 6.89 2.33 3.03
C VAL A 118 6.51 3.48 2.11
N ARG A 119 7.30 4.55 2.10
CA ARG A 119 7.02 5.72 1.26
C ARG A 119 7.09 5.40 -0.23
N ALA A 120 8.08 4.63 -0.66
CA ALA A 120 8.20 4.21 -2.05
C ALA A 120 7.00 3.34 -2.47
N THR A 121 6.56 2.43 -1.60
CA THR A 121 5.40 1.58 -1.86
C THR A 121 4.12 2.40 -1.97
N LEU A 122 3.90 3.34 -1.06
CA LEU A 122 2.74 4.22 -1.11
C LEU A 122 2.73 5.08 -2.38
N LYS A 123 3.89 5.60 -2.78
CA LYS A 123 4.01 6.36 -4.04
C LYS A 123 3.68 5.48 -5.25
N ALA A 124 4.17 4.25 -5.28
CA ALA A 124 3.87 3.32 -6.37
C ALA A 124 2.38 3.05 -6.46
N LEU A 125 1.74 2.72 -5.35
CA LEU A 125 0.31 2.43 -5.33
C LEU A 125 -0.54 3.65 -5.69
N SER A 126 -0.15 4.84 -5.23
CA SER A 126 -0.86 6.09 -5.54
C SER A 126 -0.78 6.47 -7.01
N GLY A 127 0.29 6.04 -7.68
CA GLY A 127 0.50 6.31 -9.12
C GLY A 127 -0.18 5.32 -10.04
N MET A 128 -0.92 4.36 -9.51
CA MET A 128 -1.56 3.33 -10.34
C MET A 128 -2.68 3.92 -11.18
N SER A 129 -2.68 3.58 -12.48
CA SER A 129 -3.75 3.96 -13.40
C SER A 129 -4.79 2.84 -13.47
N THR A 130 -6.05 3.20 -13.34
CA THR A 130 -7.16 2.26 -13.51
C THR A 130 -7.68 2.32 -14.95
N PRO A 131 -8.44 1.32 -15.42
CA PRO A 131 -9.05 1.38 -16.74
C PRO A 131 -9.93 2.60 -16.95
N GLU A 132 -10.66 3.03 -15.92
CA GLU A 132 -11.49 4.22 -15.96
C GLU A 132 -10.65 5.48 -16.20
N MET A 133 -9.56 5.62 -15.49
CA MET A 133 -8.65 6.76 -15.64
C MET A 133 -8.03 6.80 -17.03
N ILE A 134 -7.65 5.65 -17.56
CA ILE A 134 -7.08 5.55 -18.90
C ILE A 134 -8.14 5.87 -19.95
N ALA A 135 -9.36 5.39 -19.77
CA ALA A 135 -10.48 5.68 -20.66
C ALA A 135 -10.75 7.18 -20.73
N ASP A 136 -10.81 7.84 -19.59
CA ASP A 136 -11.02 9.29 -19.51
C ASP A 136 -9.94 10.07 -20.24
N LYS A 137 -8.68 9.70 -20.03
CA LYS A 137 -7.53 10.36 -20.67
C LYS A 137 -7.50 10.19 -22.16
N ARG A 138 -7.89 9.02 -22.66
CA ARG A 138 -7.77 8.67 -24.08
C ARG A 138 -9.08 8.81 -24.85
N GLY A 139 -10.17 9.16 -24.18
CA GLY A 139 -11.49 9.20 -24.79
C GLY A 139 -11.98 7.83 -25.25
N LYS A 140 -11.45 6.76 -24.65
CA LYS A 140 -11.84 5.39 -24.96
C LYS A 140 -12.68 4.80 -23.84
N SER A 141 -13.61 3.90 -24.19
CA SER A 141 -14.38 3.19 -23.21
C SER A 141 -13.51 2.16 -22.48
N ILE A 142 -13.96 1.74 -21.28
CA ILE A 142 -13.30 0.69 -20.51
C ILE A 142 -13.17 -0.60 -21.31
N LYS A 143 -14.20 -0.93 -22.08
CA LYS A 143 -14.22 -2.10 -22.94
C LYS A 143 -13.11 -2.08 -23.97
N GLU A 144 -12.87 -0.94 -24.59
CA GLU A 144 -11.80 -0.77 -25.58
C GLU A 144 -10.41 -0.98 -24.98
N ILE A 145 -10.22 -0.61 -23.72
CA ILE A 145 -8.94 -0.77 -23.03
C ILE A 145 -8.65 -2.24 -22.72
N TYR A 146 -9.67 -3.01 -22.38
CA TYR A 146 -9.53 -4.44 -22.10
C TYR A 146 -9.42 -5.31 -23.35
N GLU A 147 -9.84 -4.81 -24.44
CA GLU A 147 -9.68 -5.47 -25.74
C GLU A 147 -8.29 -5.19 -26.32
#